data_a9e3975b41ae92e3bd5bcab1a3ddff49
#
_entry.id   a9e3975b41ae92e3bd5bcab1a3ddff49
#
_cell.length_a   1.000
_cell.length_b   1.000
_cell.length_c   1.000
_cell.angle_alpha   90.00
_cell.angle_beta   90.00
_cell.angle_gamma   90.00
#
_symmetry.space_group_name_H-M   'P 1'
#
loop_
_entity.id
_entity.type
_entity.pdbx_description
1 polymer ?
#
loop_
_entity_poly.entity_id
_entity_poly.type
_entity_poly.pdbx_seq_one_letter_code
_entity_poly.pdbx_strand_id
1 'polypeptide(L)'
;AYPALSVALGERMGIVGPLSIEAAARHLNSRDIDGIVLGEGFSPRVVDAFLTVLAEDVRFRNLPVVVTSGSVQASYELANLELIAGDPARVAASLLPMLRQHAFETHLNRLLRSIDADGLVDARTGLLTATAFERDFATAVYQAQSRGSGLSVARFTFDPTHPRAQFDGARIISRLMRQSDFGAADGRGAVTIVFADTDLRNAHMIARRVSAVTRHTSRCKRGARDEPVVTLATVMPND
;
A
#
# COMPACT_ATOMS: atom_id res chain seq x y z
N ALA A 1 -3.80 25.36 8.09
CA ALA A 1 -2.88 24.75 7.09
C ALA A 1 -3.60 23.79 6.14
N TYR A 2 -4.39 22.82 6.62
CA TYR A 2 -5.01 21.77 5.80
C TYR A 2 -5.86 22.28 4.60
N PRO A 3 -6.83 23.20 4.77
CA PRO A 3 -7.64 23.66 3.63
C PRO A 3 -6.81 24.36 2.55
N ALA A 4 -5.85 25.19 2.95
CA ALA A 4 -4.99 25.91 2.01
C ALA A 4 -4.03 24.96 1.25
N LEU A 5 -3.50 23.94 1.91
CA LEU A 5 -2.68 22.91 1.27
C LEU A 5 -3.52 22.07 0.30
N SER A 6 -4.75 21.75 0.66
CA SER A 6 -5.69 21.05 -0.21
C SER A 6 -5.97 21.81 -1.50
N VAL A 7 -6.14 23.13 -1.40
CA VAL A 7 -6.31 23.99 -2.56
C VAL A 7 -5.02 24.05 -3.41
N ALA A 8 -3.85 24.19 -2.77
CA ALA A 8 -2.57 24.29 -3.44
C ALA A 8 -2.18 23.00 -4.19
N LEU A 9 -2.54 21.82 -3.66
CA LEU A 9 -2.30 20.53 -4.30
C LEU A 9 -3.34 20.20 -5.40
N GLY A 10 -4.46 20.93 -5.40
CA GLY A 10 -5.51 20.80 -6.40
C GLY A 10 -6.32 19.50 -6.28
N GLU A 11 -7.30 19.34 -7.19
CA GLU A 11 -8.21 18.19 -7.19
C GLU A 11 -7.55 16.86 -7.61
N ARG A 12 -6.28 16.90 -8.00
CA ARG A 12 -5.54 15.70 -8.48
C ARG A 12 -5.09 14.76 -7.37
N MET A 13 -5.13 15.22 -6.12
CA MET A 13 -4.68 14.48 -4.94
C MET A 13 -5.76 14.39 -3.90
N GLY A 14 -5.95 13.19 -3.34
CA GLY A 14 -6.77 12.98 -2.15
C GLY A 14 -5.94 13.35 -0.92
N ILE A 15 -6.42 14.28 -0.11
CA ILE A 15 -5.75 14.69 1.14
C ILE A 15 -6.57 14.23 2.33
N VAL A 16 -5.87 13.68 3.32
CA VAL A 16 -6.42 13.34 4.64
C VAL A 16 -5.70 14.17 5.69
N GLY A 17 -6.45 14.91 6.47
CA GLY A 17 -5.89 15.82 7.50
C GLY A 17 -6.16 15.34 8.91
N PRO A 18 -5.44 14.36 9.46
CA PRO A 18 -5.56 13.96 10.83
C PRO A 18 -5.06 15.07 11.76
N LEU A 19 -5.77 15.28 12.86
CA LEU A 19 -5.43 16.32 13.86
C LEU A 19 -4.59 15.77 15.01
N SER A 20 -4.32 14.46 15.03
CA SER A 20 -3.45 13.82 16.03
C SER A 20 -2.57 12.77 15.38
N ILE A 21 -1.47 12.43 16.05
CA ILE A 21 -0.52 11.41 15.61
C ILE A 21 -1.16 10.01 15.61
N GLU A 22 -2.03 9.72 16.57
CA GLU A 22 -2.75 8.45 16.64
C GLU A 22 -3.72 8.30 15.45
N ALA A 23 -4.37 9.39 15.06
CA ALA A 23 -5.21 9.42 13.86
C ALA A 23 -4.36 9.25 12.59
N ALA A 24 -3.19 9.90 12.51
CA ALA A 24 -2.24 9.73 11.41
C ALA A 24 -1.75 8.29 11.31
N ALA A 25 -1.35 7.67 12.41
CA ALA A 25 -0.92 6.28 12.46
C ALA A 25 -2.02 5.31 12.00
N ARG A 26 -3.27 5.55 12.38
CA ARG A 26 -4.41 4.76 11.88
C ARG A 26 -4.56 4.87 10.36
N HIS A 27 -4.40 6.08 9.81
CA HIS A 27 -4.45 6.29 8.35
C HIS A 27 -3.29 5.59 7.62
N LEU A 28 -2.07 5.64 8.16
CA LEU A 28 -0.93 4.90 7.60
C LEU A 28 -1.17 3.39 7.55
N ASN A 29 -1.86 2.85 8.55
CA ASN A 29 -2.16 1.41 8.60
C ASN A 29 -3.39 0.99 7.78
N SER A 30 -4.28 1.92 7.44
CA SER A 30 -5.55 1.64 6.76
C SER A 30 -5.63 2.18 5.33
N ARG A 31 -4.62 2.90 4.86
CA ARG A 31 -4.60 3.54 3.53
C ARG A 31 -3.26 3.35 2.86
N ASP A 32 -3.26 3.39 1.54
CA ASP A 32 -2.05 3.56 0.77
C ASP A 32 -1.75 5.05 0.66
N ILE A 33 -0.63 5.48 1.25
CA ILE A 33 -0.22 6.88 1.36
C ILE A 33 1.00 7.09 0.46
N ASP A 34 0.95 8.11 -0.39
CA ASP A 34 2.03 8.46 -1.33
C ASP A 34 3.00 9.51 -0.76
N GLY A 35 2.62 10.20 0.31
CA GLY A 35 3.48 11.19 0.98
C GLY A 35 2.83 11.76 2.23
N ILE A 36 3.63 12.41 3.05
CA ILE A 36 3.24 12.94 4.35
C ILE A 36 3.66 14.41 4.46
N VAL A 37 2.76 15.25 4.98
CA VAL A 37 3.08 16.62 5.38
C VAL A 37 2.79 16.78 6.86
N LEU A 38 3.81 17.07 7.64
CA LEU A 38 3.70 17.41 9.05
C LEU A 38 3.57 18.94 9.19
N GLY A 39 2.34 19.37 9.44
CA GLY A 39 2.01 20.79 9.61
C GLY A 39 2.40 21.34 10.97
N GLU A 40 2.14 22.63 11.14
CA GLU A 40 2.30 23.32 12.41
C GLU A 40 1.34 22.78 13.48
N GLY A 41 1.71 22.96 14.75
CA GLY A 41 0.87 22.60 15.90
C GLY A 41 1.28 21.34 16.64
N PHE A 42 2.22 20.57 16.12
CA PHE A 42 2.82 19.44 16.85
C PHE A 42 4.09 19.87 17.57
N SER A 43 4.26 19.38 18.80
CA SER A 43 5.51 19.64 19.54
C SER A 43 6.69 18.93 18.87
N PRO A 44 7.93 19.44 19.00
CA PRO A 44 9.13 18.80 18.44
C PRO A 44 9.28 17.34 18.86
N ARG A 45 8.95 16.99 20.09
CA ARG A 45 8.98 15.60 20.58
C ARG A 45 8.01 14.68 19.84
N VAL A 46 6.83 15.20 19.50
CA VAL A 46 5.79 14.45 18.78
C VAL A 46 6.21 14.23 17.34
N VAL A 47 6.78 15.24 16.70
CA VAL A 47 7.33 15.14 15.34
C VAL A 47 8.46 14.12 15.32
N ASP A 48 9.39 14.21 16.29
CA ASP A 48 10.52 13.29 16.42
C ASP A 48 10.08 11.83 16.58
N ALA A 49 9.16 11.56 17.50
CA ALA A 49 8.62 10.23 17.70
C ALA A 49 7.93 9.67 16.44
N PHE A 50 7.20 10.51 15.70
CA PHE A 50 6.53 10.09 14.48
C PHE A 50 7.52 9.78 13.35
N LEU A 51 8.56 10.62 13.17
CA LEU A 51 9.61 10.39 12.18
C LEU A 51 10.41 9.12 12.50
N THR A 52 10.67 8.84 13.78
CA THR A 52 11.31 7.60 14.23
C THR A 52 10.49 6.38 13.81
N VAL A 53 9.18 6.39 14.07
CA VAL A 53 8.29 5.30 13.65
C VAL A 53 8.28 5.10 12.14
N LEU A 54 8.30 6.18 11.36
CA LEU A 54 8.38 6.09 9.89
C LEU A 54 9.72 5.51 9.42
N ALA A 55 10.83 5.85 10.07
CA ALA A 55 12.16 5.35 9.73
C ALA A 55 12.33 3.86 10.05
N GLU A 56 11.72 3.38 11.12
CA GLU A 56 11.77 1.97 11.54
C GLU A 56 10.92 1.05 10.65
N ASP A 57 9.87 1.57 10.02
CA ASP A 57 8.98 0.77 9.17
C ASP A 57 9.44 0.82 7.70
N VAL A 58 9.89 -0.33 7.18
CA VAL A 58 10.36 -0.48 5.79
C VAL A 58 9.33 0.02 4.76
N ARG A 59 8.03 -0.04 5.08
CA ARG A 59 6.97 0.44 4.18
C ARG A 59 7.00 1.95 3.96
N PHE A 60 7.49 2.71 4.95
CA PHE A 60 7.41 4.17 4.96
C PHE A 60 8.78 4.85 4.78
N ARG A 61 9.88 4.10 4.87
CA ARG A 61 11.25 4.63 4.82
C ARG A 61 11.55 5.48 3.58
N ASN A 62 10.92 5.16 2.45
CA ASN A 62 11.11 5.89 1.18
C ASN A 62 9.96 6.84 0.84
N LEU A 63 8.97 7.01 1.74
CA LEU A 63 7.89 7.96 1.50
C LEU A 63 8.42 9.40 1.50
N PRO A 64 7.95 10.26 0.59
CA PRO A 64 8.14 11.70 0.68
C PRO A 64 7.52 12.25 1.97
N VAL A 65 8.33 12.89 2.80
CA VAL A 65 7.90 13.51 4.06
C VAL A 65 8.36 14.97 4.05
N VAL A 66 7.41 15.88 4.23
CA VAL A 66 7.68 17.31 4.36
C VAL A 66 7.28 17.76 5.75
N VAL A 67 8.21 18.40 6.45
CA VAL A 67 7.96 19.04 7.76
C VAL A 67 7.91 20.54 7.55
N THR A 68 6.82 21.21 7.93
CA THR A 68 6.61 22.64 7.65
C THR A 68 7.01 23.55 8.78
N SER A 69 7.22 23.02 9.99
CA SER A 69 7.61 23.82 11.17
C SER A 69 8.58 23.06 12.07
N GLY A 70 9.46 23.81 12.72
CA GLY A 70 10.41 23.28 13.68
C GLY A 70 11.79 22.99 13.08
N SER A 71 12.72 22.56 13.94
CA SER A 71 14.02 22.02 13.56
C SER A 71 13.96 20.51 13.69
N VAL A 72 14.22 19.79 12.63
CA VAL A 72 14.47 18.35 12.69
C VAL A 72 15.92 18.19 13.15
N GLN A 73 16.14 17.78 14.41
CA GLN A 73 17.48 17.74 15.01
C GLN A 73 18.23 16.44 14.76
N ALA A 74 17.55 15.39 14.32
CA ALA A 74 18.16 14.09 14.15
C ALA A 74 18.27 13.73 12.66
N SER A 75 19.34 13.02 12.31
CA SER A 75 19.43 12.35 11.02
C SER A 75 18.58 11.09 11.07
N TYR A 76 17.36 11.18 10.56
CA TYR A 76 16.52 10.00 10.37
C TYR A 76 16.95 9.26 9.11
N GLU A 77 16.87 7.93 9.13
CA GLU A 77 17.06 7.10 7.94
C GLU A 77 15.79 7.16 7.03
N LEU A 78 15.39 8.37 6.69
CA LEU A 78 14.31 8.66 5.75
C LEU A 78 14.91 9.26 4.48
N ALA A 79 14.77 8.53 3.36
CA ALA A 79 15.41 8.91 2.11
C ALA A 79 14.89 10.22 1.50
N ASN A 80 13.62 10.57 1.81
CA ASN A 80 12.90 11.68 1.17
C ASN A 80 12.28 12.63 2.22
N LEU A 81 13.06 12.98 3.25
CA LEU A 81 12.63 13.94 4.29
C LEU A 81 13.12 15.33 3.93
N GLU A 82 12.22 16.29 3.82
CA GLU A 82 12.53 17.71 3.63
C GLU A 82 11.89 18.61 4.68
N LEU A 83 12.64 19.62 5.11
CA LEU A 83 12.15 20.70 5.96
C LEU A 83 11.83 21.93 5.10
N ILE A 84 10.55 22.26 4.96
CA ILE A 84 10.09 23.34 4.10
C ILE A 84 9.21 24.28 4.93
N ALA A 85 9.82 25.36 5.42
CA ALA A 85 9.07 26.45 6.05
C ALA A 85 8.43 27.34 4.98
N GLY A 86 7.19 27.73 5.17
CA GLY A 86 6.55 28.68 4.28
C GLY A 86 5.05 28.42 4.05
N ASP A 87 4.53 29.09 3.05
CA ASP A 87 3.13 29.01 2.70
C ASP A 87 2.78 27.64 2.04
N PRO A 88 1.49 27.28 1.98
CA PRO A 88 1.02 26.04 1.39
C PRO A 88 1.40 25.87 -0.08
N ALA A 89 1.52 26.93 -0.86
CA ALA A 89 1.90 26.86 -2.27
C ALA A 89 3.36 26.43 -2.43
N ARG A 90 4.25 26.93 -1.57
CA ARG A 90 5.65 26.51 -1.52
C ARG A 90 5.80 25.04 -1.10
N VAL A 91 5.06 24.63 -0.07
CA VAL A 91 5.02 23.22 0.35
C VAL A 91 4.54 22.32 -0.79
N ALA A 92 3.46 22.69 -1.49
CA ALA A 92 2.96 21.95 -2.63
C ALA A 92 3.97 21.88 -3.79
N ALA A 93 4.64 23.00 -4.09
CA ALA A 93 5.64 23.08 -5.15
C ALA A 93 6.84 22.13 -4.91
N SER A 94 7.26 21.97 -3.65
CA SER A 94 8.33 21.04 -3.27
C SER A 94 7.84 19.59 -3.18
N LEU A 95 6.67 19.36 -2.63
CA LEU A 95 6.12 18.00 -2.45
C LEU A 95 5.79 17.31 -3.78
N LEU A 96 5.25 18.03 -4.76
CA LEU A 96 4.82 17.46 -6.03
C LEU A 96 5.96 16.75 -6.81
N PRO A 97 7.16 17.33 -6.95
CA PRO A 97 8.29 16.63 -7.55
C PRO A 97 8.70 15.38 -6.75
N MET A 98 8.72 15.44 -5.43
CA MET A 98 9.06 14.30 -4.56
C MET A 98 8.08 13.14 -4.75
N LEU A 99 6.78 13.43 -4.82
CA LEU A 99 5.74 12.42 -5.09
C LEU A 99 5.90 11.79 -6.47
N ARG A 100 6.25 12.59 -7.50
CA ARG A 100 6.51 12.07 -8.86
C ARG A 100 7.75 11.19 -8.90
N GLN A 101 8.83 11.61 -8.25
CA GLN A 101 10.05 10.83 -8.13
C GLN A 101 9.78 9.51 -7.42
N HIS A 102 9.11 9.53 -6.28
CA HIS A 102 8.75 8.33 -5.53
C HIS A 102 7.90 7.35 -6.36
N ALA A 103 6.91 7.88 -7.09
CA ALA A 103 6.08 7.06 -7.99
C ALA A 103 6.92 6.43 -9.12
N PHE A 104 7.87 7.18 -9.69
CA PHE A 104 8.79 6.68 -10.71
C PHE A 104 9.71 5.59 -10.16
N GLU A 105 10.36 5.82 -9.02
CA GLU A 105 11.23 4.85 -8.36
C GLU A 105 10.48 3.56 -8.00
N THR A 106 9.25 3.68 -7.50
CA THR A 106 8.38 2.54 -7.22
C THR A 106 8.06 1.75 -8.49
N HIS A 107 7.81 2.44 -9.60
CA HIS A 107 7.58 1.79 -10.90
C HIS A 107 8.84 1.11 -11.42
N LEU A 108 9.98 1.78 -11.35
CA LEU A 108 11.28 1.23 -11.77
C LEU A 108 11.64 -0.03 -10.96
N ASN A 109 11.46 0.01 -9.65
CA ASN A 109 11.71 -1.15 -8.79
C ASN A 109 10.82 -2.35 -9.15
N ARG A 110 9.57 -2.13 -9.56
CA ARG A 110 8.71 -3.22 -10.07
C ARG A 110 9.23 -3.80 -11.37
N LEU A 111 9.68 -2.94 -12.29
CA LEU A 111 10.28 -3.40 -13.56
C LEU A 111 11.54 -4.23 -13.32
N LEU A 112 12.43 -3.76 -12.45
CA LEU A 112 13.65 -4.49 -12.10
C LEU A 112 13.34 -5.85 -11.49
N ARG A 113 12.40 -5.91 -10.54
CA ARG A 113 11.96 -7.19 -9.95
C ARG A 113 11.35 -8.15 -10.99
N SER A 114 10.64 -7.62 -11.98
CA SER A 114 10.10 -8.44 -13.07
C SER A 114 11.22 -9.02 -13.93
N ILE A 115 12.27 -8.27 -14.20
CA ILE A 115 13.45 -8.72 -14.97
C ILE A 115 14.23 -9.76 -14.16
N ASP A 116 14.53 -9.47 -12.89
CA ASP A 116 15.27 -10.37 -11.99
C ASP A 116 14.54 -11.71 -11.76
N ALA A 117 13.21 -11.69 -11.85
CA ALA A 117 12.38 -12.88 -11.72
C ALA A 117 12.12 -13.63 -13.04
N ASP A 118 12.93 -13.41 -14.07
CA ASP A 118 12.79 -14.07 -15.39
C ASP A 118 11.35 -13.99 -15.97
N GLY A 119 10.66 -12.87 -15.76
CA GLY A 119 9.30 -12.66 -16.22
C GLY A 119 8.22 -13.40 -15.41
N LEU A 120 8.55 -13.93 -14.24
CA LEU A 120 7.57 -14.56 -13.33
C LEU A 120 6.67 -13.53 -12.62
N VAL A 121 7.08 -12.27 -12.58
CA VAL A 121 6.34 -11.15 -11.97
C VAL A 121 5.84 -10.19 -13.05
N ASP A 122 4.56 -9.84 -12.99
CA ASP A 122 3.98 -8.79 -13.83
C ASP A 122 4.44 -7.41 -13.35
N ALA A 123 5.24 -6.72 -14.16
CA ALA A 123 5.78 -5.39 -13.88
C ALA A 123 4.70 -4.31 -13.63
N ARG A 124 3.49 -4.49 -14.16
CA ARG A 124 2.39 -3.53 -14.00
C ARG A 124 1.78 -3.59 -12.60
N THR A 125 1.70 -4.78 -12.02
CA THR A 125 1.03 -5.03 -10.74
C THR A 125 1.99 -5.33 -9.61
N GLY A 126 3.16 -5.92 -9.90
CA GLY A 126 4.10 -6.46 -8.91
C GLY A 126 3.67 -7.82 -8.35
N LEU A 127 2.62 -8.42 -8.91
CA LEU A 127 2.16 -9.77 -8.60
C LEU A 127 2.76 -10.81 -9.56
N LEU A 128 2.59 -12.09 -9.26
CA LEU A 128 3.01 -13.16 -10.17
C LEU A 128 2.23 -13.13 -11.49
N THR A 129 2.85 -13.61 -12.56
CA THR A 129 2.14 -13.97 -13.78
C THR A 129 1.23 -15.16 -13.51
N ALA A 130 0.20 -15.38 -14.34
CA ALA A 130 -0.73 -16.50 -14.17
C ALA A 130 -0.01 -17.85 -14.12
N THR A 131 0.94 -18.07 -15.02
CA THR A 131 1.71 -19.34 -15.09
C THR A 131 2.56 -19.55 -13.82
N ALA A 132 3.23 -18.51 -13.33
CA ALA A 132 4.01 -18.59 -12.09
C ALA A 132 3.10 -18.87 -10.89
N PHE A 133 1.95 -18.19 -10.83
CA PHE A 133 0.96 -18.36 -9.76
C PHE A 133 0.42 -19.81 -9.72
N GLU A 134 0.02 -20.38 -10.86
CA GLU A 134 -0.51 -21.75 -10.92
C GLU A 134 0.52 -22.76 -10.41
N ARG A 135 1.79 -22.62 -10.83
CA ARG A 135 2.88 -23.50 -10.37
C ARG A 135 3.11 -23.37 -8.86
N ASP A 136 3.20 -22.14 -8.36
CA ASP A 136 3.50 -21.89 -6.96
C ASP A 136 2.30 -22.25 -6.06
N PHE A 137 1.08 -22.09 -6.57
CA PHE A 137 -0.14 -22.50 -5.88
C PHE A 137 -0.22 -24.02 -5.73
N ALA A 138 0.05 -24.77 -6.80
CA ALA A 138 0.09 -26.24 -6.74
C ALA A 138 1.13 -26.72 -5.70
N THR A 139 2.30 -26.10 -5.68
CA THR A 139 3.36 -26.40 -4.72
C THR A 139 2.92 -26.07 -3.27
N ALA A 140 2.28 -24.94 -3.07
CA ALA A 140 1.80 -24.53 -1.75
C ALA A 140 0.70 -25.44 -1.21
N VAL A 141 -0.23 -25.87 -2.06
CA VAL A 141 -1.27 -26.86 -1.71
C VAL A 141 -0.64 -28.18 -1.28
N TYR A 142 0.29 -28.70 -2.06
CA TYR A 142 0.99 -29.94 -1.73
C TYR A 142 1.74 -29.84 -0.39
N GLN A 143 2.44 -28.72 -0.16
CA GLN A 143 3.17 -28.50 1.09
C GLN A 143 2.23 -28.36 2.29
N ALA A 144 1.12 -27.64 2.13
CA ALA A 144 0.13 -27.49 3.20
C ALA A 144 -0.48 -28.84 3.58
N GLN A 145 -0.85 -29.67 2.64
CA GLN A 145 -1.39 -31.00 2.87
C GLN A 145 -0.35 -31.94 3.53
N SER A 146 0.90 -31.92 3.05
CA SER A 146 1.94 -32.80 3.58
C SER A 146 2.45 -32.42 4.96
N ARG A 147 2.40 -31.14 5.31
CA ARG A 147 2.87 -30.60 6.61
C ARG A 147 1.76 -30.35 7.63
N GLY A 148 0.50 -30.44 7.21
CA GLY A 148 -0.65 -30.04 8.03
C GLY A 148 -0.68 -28.55 8.36
N SER A 149 -0.04 -27.70 7.54
CA SER A 149 -0.03 -26.23 7.74
C SER A 149 -1.25 -25.59 7.11
N GLY A 150 -1.69 -24.45 7.68
CA GLY A 150 -2.81 -23.69 7.14
C GLY A 150 -2.46 -23.03 5.81
N LEU A 151 -3.33 -23.13 4.82
CA LEU A 151 -3.25 -22.40 3.56
C LEU A 151 -4.60 -21.78 3.26
N SER A 152 -4.65 -20.47 3.15
CA SER A 152 -5.89 -19.76 2.84
C SER A 152 -5.76 -18.97 1.54
N VAL A 153 -6.84 -18.88 0.80
CA VAL A 153 -6.91 -18.17 -0.48
C VAL A 153 -7.98 -17.09 -0.40
N ALA A 154 -7.64 -15.87 -0.76
CA ALA A 154 -8.57 -14.76 -0.89
C ALA A 154 -8.66 -14.31 -2.35
N ARG A 155 -9.89 -14.16 -2.86
CA ARG A 155 -10.16 -13.57 -4.16
C ARG A 155 -10.86 -12.24 -3.98
N PHE A 156 -10.25 -11.18 -4.50
CA PHE A 156 -10.77 -9.82 -4.51
C PHE A 156 -11.31 -9.51 -5.90
N THR A 157 -12.62 -9.31 -6.01
CA THR A 157 -13.28 -8.99 -7.28
C THR A 157 -13.64 -7.50 -7.29
N PHE A 158 -13.11 -6.77 -8.24
CA PHE A 158 -13.32 -5.33 -8.43
C PHE A 158 -14.46 -5.08 -9.42
N ASP A 159 -15.05 -3.89 -9.34
CA ASP A 159 -16.12 -3.48 -10.24
C ASP A 159 -15.63 -3.44 -11.70
N PRO A 160 -16.23 -4.22 -12.60
CA PRO A 160 -15.84 -4.26 -14.01
C PRO A 160 -16.10 -2.96 -14.76
N THR A 161 -16.94 -2.07 -14.23
CA THR A 161 -17.19 -0.75 -14.84
C THR A 161 -16.02 0.22 -14.69
N HIS A 162 -15.05 -0.12 -13.83
CA HIS A 162 -13.85 0.66 -13.56
C HIS A 162 -12.58 -0.11 -13.98
N PRO A 163 -12.14 -0.06 -15.23
CA PRO A 163 -11.04 -0.88 -15.75
C PRO A 163 -9.70 -0.72 -15.01
N ARG A 164 -9.50 0.43 -14.38
CA ARG A 164 -8.28 0.70 -13.59
C ARG A 164 -8.36 0.15 -12.16
N ALA A 165 -9.55 -0.12 -11.63
CA ALA A 165 -9.71 -0.54 -10.24
C ALA A 165 -8.95 -1.83 -9.92
N GLN A 166 -8.93 -2.80 -10.82
CA GLN A 166 -8.16 -4.02 -10.66
C GLN A 166 -6.65 -3.75 -10.59
N PHE A 167 -6.12 -2.90 -11.49
CA PHE A 167 -4.68 -2.59 -11.50
C PHE A 167 -4.26 -1.82 -10.25
N ASP A 168 -5.03 -0.83 -9.84
CA ASP A 168 -4.76 -0.06 -8.64
C ASP A 168 -4.88 -0.95 -7.39
N GLY A 169 -5.92 -1.79 -7.34
CA GLY A 169 -6.09 -2.79 -6.29
C GLY A 169 -4.94 -3.80 -6.25
N ALA A 170 -4.52 -4.34 -7.40
CA ALA A 170 -3.41 -5.28 -7.49
C ALA A 170 -2.09 -4.67 -6.99
N ARG A 171 -1.80 -3.41 -7.32
CA ARG A 171 -0.61 -2.69 -6.83
C ARG A 171 -0.64 -2.47 -5.33
N ILE A 172 -1.80 -2.10 -4.77
CA ILE A 172 -1.99 -1.93 -3.34
C ILE A 172 -1.79 -3.28 -2.63
N ILE A 173 -2.44 -4.31 -3.13
CA ILE A 173 -2.34 -5.68 -2.62
C ILE A 173 -0.89 -6.16 -2.61
N SER A 174 -0.16 -5.98 -3.71
CA SER A 174 1.24 -6.42 -3.81
C SER A 174 2.16 -5.75 -2.77
N ARG A 175 1.83 -4.53 -2.34
CA ARG A 175 2.57 -3.81 -1.29
C ARG A 175 2.20 -4.23 0.12
N LEU A 176 1.00 -4.77 0.31
CA LEU A 176 0.48 -5.17 1.62
C LEU A 176 0.73 -6.64 1.94
N MET A 177 1.08 -7.46 0.95
CA MET A 177 1.41 -8.87 1.12
C MET A 177 2.69 -9.06 1.93
N ARG A 178 2.73 -10.13 2.72
CA ARG A 178 3.95 -10.59 3.38
C ARG A 178 4.87 -11.26 2.36
N GLN A 179 6.12 -11.44 2.73
CA GLN A 179 7.10 -12.12 1.86
C GLN A 179 6.72 -13.58 1.57
N SER A 180 5.99 -14.22 2.48
CA SER A 180 5.49 -15.60 2.31
C SER A 180 4.23 -15.71 1.48
N ASP A 181 3.53 -14.59 1.25
CA ASP A 181 2.28 -14.56 0.51
C ASP A 181 2.57 -14.28 -0.97
N PHE A 182 1.73 -14.80 -1.84
CA PHE A 182 1.84 -14.55 -3.26
C PHE A 182 0.46 -14.43 -3.91
N GLY A 183 0.40 -13.82 -5.08
CA GLY A 183 -0.87 -13.61 -5.75
C GLY A 183 -0.71 -13.25 -7.21
N ALA A 184 -1.81 -13.29 -7.94
CA ALA A 184 -1.90 -12.91 -9.34
C ALA A 184 -3.21 -12.18 -9.65
N ALA A 185 -3.18 -11.31 -10.67
CA ALA A 185 -4.36 -10.73 -11.27
C ALA A 185 -4.81 -11.57 -12.46
N ASP A 186 -6.14 -11.83 -12.57
CA ASP A 186 -6.68 -12.62 -13.67
C ASP A 186 -6.93 -11.85 -14.98
N GLY A 187 -6.71 -10.52 -14.94
CA GLY A 187 -6.98 -9.64 -16.08
C GLY A 187 -8.46 -9.42 -16.37
N ARG A 188 -9.36 -10.03 -15.61
CA ARG A 188 -10.83 -9.98 -15.80
C ARG A 188 -11.57 -9.27 -14.67
N GLY A 189 -10.86 -8.63 -13.78
CA GLY A 189 -11.42 -7.88 -12.66
C GLY A 189 -11.16 -8.47 -11.29
N ALA A 190 -10.37 -9.54 -11.15
CA ALA A 190 -10.07 -10.09 -9.85
C ALA A 190 -8.57 -10.29 -9.61
N VAL A 191 -8.22 -10.22 -8.32
CA VAL A 191 -6.89 -10.52 -7.77
C VAL A 191 -7.03 -11.65 -6.77
N THR A 192 -6.26 -12.71 -6.95
CA THR A 192 -6.21 -13.85 -6.04
C THR A 192 -4.92 -13.80 -5.24
N ILE A 193 -5.02 -13.98 -3.92
CA ILE A 193 -3.88 -14.04 -3.00
C ILE A 193 -3.90 -15.37 -2.25
N VAL A 194 -2.74 -15.96 -2.09
CA VAL A 194 -2.49 -17.12 -1.26
C VAL A 194 -1.76 -16.67 -0.01
N PHE A 195 -2.33 -16.95 1.15
CA PHE A 195 -1.76 -16.72 2.45
C PHE A 195 -1.15 -18.02 2.97
N ALA A 196 0.17 -18.11 2.95
CA ALA A 196 0.90 -19.26 3.46
C ALA A 196 0.84 -19.31 5.00
N ASP A 197 0.83 -20.50 5.57
CA ASP A 197 0.80 -20.74 7.01
C ASP A 197 -0.27 -19.91 7.75
N THR A 198 -1.44 -19.76 7.13
CA THR A 198 -2.49 -18.88 7.60
C THR A 198 -3.83 -19.62 7.64
N ASP A 199 -4.45 -19.65 8.81
CA ASP A 199 -5.79 -20.18 9.00
C ASP A 199 -6.87 -19.22 8.47
N LEU A 200 -8.09 -19.72 8.36
CA LEU A 200 -9.23 -18.95 7.82
C LEU A 200 -9.52 -17.68 8.63
N ARG A 201 -9.37 -17.72 9.94
CA ARG A 201 -9.63 -16.56 10.83
C ARG A 201 -8.64 -15.43 10.57
N ASN A 202 -7.36 -15.77 10.51
CA ASN A 202 -6.31 -14.81 10.20
C ASN A 202 -6.40 -14.30 8.76
N ALA A 203 -6.75 -15.17 7.81
CA ALA A 203 -7.01 -14.78 6.42
C ALA A 203 -8.16 -13.77 6.32
N HIS A 204 -9.24 -13.94 7.09
CA HIS A 204 -10.32 -12.96 7.16
C HIS A 204 -9.86 -11.60 7.66
N MET A 205 -9.01 -11.55 8.70
CA MET A 205 -8.49 -10.29 9.22
C MET A 205 -7.60 -9.57 8.19
N ILE A 206 -6.73 -10.32 7.52
CA ILE A 206 -5.85 -9.78 6.47
C ILE A 206 -6.68 -9.26 5.28
N ALA A 207 -7.63 -10.06 4.80
CA ALA A 207 -8.49 -9.70 3.68
C ALA A 207 -9.33 -8.45 3.97
N ARG A 208 -9.88 -8.31 5.17
CA ARG A 208 -10.60 -7.10 5.62
C ARG A 208 -9.70 -5.88 5.61
N ARG A 209 -8.46 -6.01 6.10
CA ARG A 209 -7.49 -4.91 6.08
C ARG A 209 -7.17 -4.49 4.65
N VAL A 210 -6.89 -5.44 3.76
CA VAL A 210 -6.61 -5.19 2.34
C VAL A 210 -7.80 -4.51 1.67
N SER A 211 -9.01 -5.01 1.89
CA SER A 211 -10.24 -4.43 1.36
C SER A 211 -10.45 -2.98 1.84
N ALA A 212 -10.21 -2.71 3.12
CA ALA A 212 -10.31 -1.36 3.68
C ALA A 212 -9.29 -0.39 3.03
N VAL A 213 -8.04 -0.83 2.84
CA VAL A 213 -7.00 -0.02 2.18
C VAL A 213 -7.37 0.25 0.73
N THR A 214 -7.80 -0.75 -0.03
CA THR A 214 -8.20 -0.58 -1.43
C THR A 214 -9.38 0.38 -1.57
N ARG A 215 -10.40 0.27 -0.72
CA ARG A 215 -11.55 1.19 -0.70
C ARG A 215 -11.15 2.64 -0.46
N HIS A 216 -10.19 2.89 0.44
CA HIS A 216 -9.78 4.26 0.78
C HIS A 216 -8.79 4.87 -0.19
N THR A 217 -8.15 4.08 -1.01
CA THR A 217 -7.09 4.52 -1.93
C THR A 217 -7.60 4.68 -3.36
N SER A 218 -8.63 3.94 -3.76
CA SER A 218 -9.21 4.07 -5.10
C SER A 218 -9.84 5.45 -5.28
N ARG A 219 -9.40 6.14 -6.35
CA ARG A 219 -9.87 7.49 -6.71
C ARG A 219 -11.20 7.46 -7.45
N CYS A 220 -12.11 6.59 -7.12
CA CYS A 220 -13.41 6.56 -7.79
C CYS A 220 -14.30 7.69 -7.32
N LYS A 221 -14.98 8.34 -8.29
CA LYS A 221 -15.97 9.39 -8.03
C LYS A 221 -17.07 8.87 -7.08
N ARG A 222 -17.51 9.72 -6.16
CA ARG A 222 -18.64 9.46 -5.26
C ARG A 222 -19.77 8.73 -5.99
N GLY A 223 -20.07 7.50 -5.59
CA GLY A 223 -21.22 6.73 -6.10
C GLY A 223 -20.91 5.31 -6.59
N ALA A 224 -19.66 4.93 -6.83
CA ALA A 224 -19.30 3.56 -7.17
C ALA A 224 -19.03 2.75 -5.89
N ARG A 225 -19.40 1.46 -5.91
CA ARG A 225 -18.99 0.50 -4.87
C ARG A 225 -17.52 0.18 -5.07
N ASP A 226 -16.63 0.98 -4.47
CA ASP A 226 -15.17 0.87 -4.62
C ASP A 226 -14.58 -0.27 -3.78
N GLU A 227 -15.38 -0.93 -2.97
CA GLU A 227 -14.95 -2.04 -2.14
C GLU A 227 -15.00 -3.33 -2.94
N PRO A 228 -13.87 -4.06 -3.07
CA PRO A 228 -13.88 -5.33 -3.77
C PRO A 228 -14.72 -6.36 -3.01
N VAL A 229 -15.42 -7.20 -3.73
CA VAL A 229 -16.06 -8.39 -3.15
C VAL A 229 -14.97 -9.41 -2.84
N VAL A 230 -14.91 -9.86 -1.59
CA VAL A 230 -13.89 -10.80 -1.13
C VAL A 230 -14.51 -12.16 -0.88
N THR A 231 -13.94 -13.18 -1.52
CA THR A 231 -14.26 -14.60 -1.27
C THR A 231 -13.03 -15.28 -0.67
N LEU A 232 -13.23 -16.04 0.38
CA LEU A 232 -12.18 -16.77 1.09
C LEU A 232 -12.42 -18.28 1.03
N ALA A 233 -11.33 -19.02 0.84
CA ALA A 233 -11.30 -20.48 0.93
C ALA A 233 -10.06 -20.92 1.72
N THR A 234 -10.13 -22.07 2.36
CA THR A 234 -9.01 -22.69 3.08
C THR A 234 -8.79 -24.08 2.54
N VAL A 235 -7.52 -24.43 2.34
CA VAL A 235 -7.13 -25.82 2.06
C VAL A 235 -7.06 -26.55 3.38
N MET A 236 -7.90 -27.57 3.53
CA MET A 236 -7.90 -28.44 4.71
C MET A 236 -6.79 -29.48 4.57
N PRO A 237 -6.07 -29.83 5.65
CA PRO A 237 -5.20 -31.00 5.65
C PRO A 237 -6.02 -32.23 5.29
N ASN A 238 -5.45 -33.15 4.53
CA ASN A 238 -6.02 -34.48 4.40
C ASN A 238 -5.88 -35.21 5.73
N ASP A 239 -6.99 -35.68 6.30
CA ASP A 239 -7.03 -36.58 7.46
C ASP A 239 -6.38 -37.94 7.11
#